data_2edcfa223c90343d789e612d42f0c8e4
#
_entry.id   2edcfa223c90343d789e612d42f0c8e4
#
_cell.length_a   1.000
_cell.length_b   1.000
_cell.length_c   1.000
_cell.angle_alpha   90.00
_cell.angle_beta   90.00
_cell.angle_gamma   90.00
#
_symmetry.space_group_name_H-M   'P 1'
#
loop_
_entity.id
_entity.type
_entity.pdbx_description
1 polymer ?
#
loop_
_entity_poly.entity_id
_entity_poly.type
_entity_poly.pdbx_seq_one_letter_code
_entity_poly.pdbx_strand_id
1 'polypeptide(L)'
;MTSEQSSESSKIAVTSAERYERGLALKNVGLLKSAIEQFENAAVDPALALKAHAQIGLCFKLAGRHKDAVAAFQKALKASAGSSRETVQILYVLGRTLESLGRIAETLEAYRWIRREDPGYRDVADRIERLSSRRPLSVSTKGRPEESTWAGNVLKSWQDFLGTPK
;
A
#
# COMPACT_ATOMS: atom_id res chain seq x y z
N MET A 1 40.28 -46.28 0.72
CA MET A 1 40.27 -44.86 0.26
C MET A 1 38.83 -44.50 -0.02
N THR A 2 38.17 -44.00 0.95
CA THR A 2 36.75 -43.62 0.92
C THR A 2 36.64 -42.19 0.41
N SER A 3 36.10 -42.07 -0.79
CA SER A 3 35.74 -40.78 -1.35
C SER A 3 34.51 -40.29 -0.63
N GLU A 4 34.68 -39.38 0.29
CA GLU A 4 33.62 -38.57 0.82
C GLU A 4 33.13 -37.61 -0.29
N GLN A 5 32.15 -38.08 -1.04
CA GLN A 5 31.33 -37.17 -1.82
C GLN A 5 30.41 -36.47 -0.86
N SER A 6 30.87 -35.34 -0.37
CA SER A 6 30.04 -34.32 0.26
C SER A 6 28.92 -33.98 -0.69
N SER A 7 27.75 -34.51 -0.41
CA SER A 7 26.51 -34.01 -0.98
C SER A 7 26.27 -32.63 -0.49
N GLU A 8 26.89 -31.64 -1.09
CA GLU A 8 26.43 -30.25 -1.05
C GLU A 8 25.06 -30.23 -1.69
N SER A 9 24.06 -30.55 -0.89
CA SER A 9 22.71 -30.10 -1.17
C SER A 9 22.77 -28.60 -1.28
N SER A 10 23.02 -28.09 -2.48
CA SER A 10 22.83 -26.72 -2.86
C SER A 10 21.42 -26.37 -2.40
N LYS A 11 21.30 -25.75 -1.23
CA LYS A 11 20.08 -25.08 -0.81
C LYS A 11 19.90 -23.98 -1.83
N ILE A 12 19.14 -24.28 -2.88
CA ILE A 12 18.69 -23.28 -3.84
C ILE A 12 17.98 -22.24 -2.99
N ALA A 13 18.65 -21.12 -2.77
CA ALA A 13 18.09 -20.02 -2.00
C ALA A 13 16.84 -19.54 -2.74
N VAL A 14 15.67 -19.69 -2.10
CA VAL A 14 14.39 -19.25 -2.67
C VAL A 14 14.49 -17.76 -2.95
N THR A 15 14.33 -17.37 -4.20
CA THR A 15 14.42 -15.97 -4.64
C THR A 15 13.28 -15.14 -4.10
N SER A 16 13.45 -13.80 -4.06
CA SER A 16 12.38 -12.88 -3.67
C SER A 16 11.16 -12.99 -4.59
N ALA A 17 11.38 -13.26 -5.89
CA ALA A 17 10.30 -13.47 -6.83
C ALA A 17 9.50 -14.76 -6.52
N GLU A 18 10.18 -15.87 -6.23
CA GLU A 18 9.52 -17.12 -5.84
C GLU A 18 8.75 -16.98 -4.53
N ARG A 19 9.27 -16.22 -3.56
CA ARG A 19 8.57 -15.90 -2.33
C ARG A 19 7.32 -15.08 -2.60
N TYR A 20 7.40 -14.11 -3.50
CA TYR A 20 6.25 -13.31 -3.90
C TYR A 20 5.14 -14.18 -4.52
N GLU A 21 5.49 -15.05 -5.48
CA GLU A 21 4.53 -15.97 -6.11
C GLU A 21 3.92 -16.95 -5.09
N ARG A 22 4.72 -17.48 -4.17
CA ARG A 22 4.25 -18.32 -3.07
C ARG A 22 3.29 -17.56 -2.15
N GLY A 23 3.57 -16.30 -1.87
CA GLY A 23 2.68 -15.41 -1.12
C GLY A 23 1.32 -15.23 -1.82
N LEU A 24 1.31 -15.05 -3.15
CA LEU A 24 0.08 -14.94 -3.94
C LEU A 24 -0.75 -16.24 -3.84
N ALA A 25 -0.11 -17.39 -4.00
CA ALA A 25 -0.77 -18.69 -3.88
C ALA A 25 -1.40 -18.88 -2.49
N LEU A 26 -0.66 -18.60 -1.42
CA LEU A 26 -1.14 -18.69 -0.03
C LEU A 26 -2.30 -17.73 0.24
N LYS A 27 -2.23 -16.50 -0.26
CA LYS A 27 -3.33 -15.53 -0.15
C LYS A 27 -4.60 -16.04 -0.83
N ASN A 28 -4.48 -16.61 -2.03
CA ASN A 28 -5.63 -17.12 -2.81
C ASN A 28 -6.36 -18.28 -2.11
N VAL A 29 -5.65 -19.09 -1.32
CA VAL A 29 -6.26 -20.16 -0.51
C VAL A 29 -6.63 -19.71 0.90
N GLY A 30 -6.51 -18.40 1.21
CA GLY A 30 -6.92 -17.83 2.49
C GLY A 30 -5.91 -17.99 3.63
N LEU A 31 -4.72 -18.52 3.38
CA LEU A 31 -3.63 -18.65 4.37
C LEU A 31 -2.90 -17.31 4.56
N LEU A 32 -3.64 -16.30 5.06
CA LEU A 32 -3.22 -14.90 5.07
C LEU A 32 -1.95 -14.64 5.89
N LYS A 33 -1.78 -15.30 7.04
CA LYS A 33 -0.58 -15.15 7.88
C LYS A 33 0.66 -15.61 7.15
N SER A 34 0.63 -16.81 6.58
CA SER A 34 1.74 -17.38 5.81
C SER A 34 2.01 -16.57 4.53
N ALA A 35 0.97 -16.03 3.90
CA ALA A 35 1.11 -15.13 2.75
C ALA A 35 1.87 -13.85 3.14
N ILE A 36 1.52 -13.21 4.25
CA ILE A 36 2.20 -12.02 4.76
C ILE A 36 3.68 -12.30 4.98
N GLU A 37 4.03 -13.40 5.64
CA GLU A 37 5.42 -13.80 5.87
C GLU A 37 6.22 -13.97 4.56
N GLN A 38 5.63 -14.58 3.54
CA GLN A 38 6.26 -14.70 2.23
C GLN A 38 6.45 -13.34 1.55
N PHE A 39 5.45 -12.46 1.64
CA PHE A 39 5.57 -11.10 1.09
C PHE A 39 6.57 -10.23 1.85
N GLU A 40 6.69 -10.35 3.18
CA GLU A 40 7.72 -9.66 3.96
C GLU A 40 9.12 -10.06 3.51
N ASN A 41 9.34 -11.36 3.30
CA ASN A 41 10.59 -11.88 2.78
C ASN A 41 10.86 -11.45 1.31
N ALA A 42 9.82 -11.29 0.50
CA ALA A 42 9.94 -10.79 -0.86
C ALA A 42 10.24 -9.29 -0.90
N ALA A 43 9.73 -8.52 0.07
CA ALA A 43 9.90 -7.07 0.15
C ALA A 43 11.34 -6.62 0.45
N VAL A 44 12.23 -7.54 0.79
CA VAL A 44 13.67 -7.28 0.93
C VAL A 44 14.29 -6.85 -0.42
N ASP A 45 13.72 -7.33 -1.53
CA ASP A 45 14.07 -6.88 -2.87
C ASP A 45 13.39 -5.53 -3.15
N PRO A 46 14.16 -4.44 -3.37
CA PRO A 46 13.59 -3.12 -3.67
C PRO A 46 12.67 -3.11 -4.89
N ALA A 47 12.92 -3.94 -5.89
CA ALA A 47 12.10 -4.04 -7.10
C ALA A 47 10.70 -4.63 -6.81
N LEU A 48 10.56 -5.42 -5.76
CA LEU A 48 9.31 -6.05 -5.34
C LEU A 48 8.66 -5.36 -4.13
N ALA A 49 9.39 -4.51 -3.42
CA ALA A 49 8.97 -3.92 -2.14
C ALA A 49 7.60 -3.25 -2.23
N LEU A 50 7.33 -2.43 -3.25
CA LEU A 50 6.04 -1.80 -3.46
C LEU A 50 4.92 -2.83 -3.58
N LYS A 51 5.09 -3.80 -4.47
CA LYS A 51 4.09 -4.84 -4.74
C LYS A 51 3.87 -5.73 -3.52
N ALA A 52 4.95 -6.13 -2.87
CA ALA A 52 4.90 -6.99 -1.69
C ALA A 52 4.17 -6.31 -0.53
N HIS A 53 4.51 -5.07 -0.20
CA HIS A 53 3.80 -4.31 0.84
C HIS A 53 2.34 -4.04 0.48
N ALA A 54 2.01 -3.82 -0.79
CA ALA A 54 0.63 -3.70 -1.24
C ALA A 54 -0.15 -5.01 -1.01
N GLN A 55 0.44 -6.16 -1.30
CA GLN A 55 -0.18 -7.47 -1.03
C GLN A 55 -0.36 -7.73 0.48
N ILE A 56 0.61 -7.34 1.31
CA ILE A 56 0.47 -7.40 2.78
C ILE A 56 -0.73 -6.58 3.23
N GLY A 57 -0.89 -5.36 2.70
CA GLY A 57 -2.05 -4.52 2.98
C GLY A 57 -3.38 -5.17 2.59
N LEU A 58 -3.42 -5.83 1.43
CA LEU A 58 -4.60 -6.60 1.00
C LEU A 58 -4.88 -7.80 1.92
N CYS A 59 -3.85 -8.52 2.37
CA CYS A 59 -4.02 -9.61 3.34
C CYS A 59 -4.60 -9.11 4.67
N PHE A 60 -4.10 -8.00 5.21
CA PHE A 60 -4.64 -7.40 6.42
C PHE A 60 -6.08 -6.91 6.22
N LYS A 61 -6.40 -6.33 5.08
CA LYS A 61 -7.76 -5.92 4.74
C LYS A 61 -8.71 -7.12 4.69
N LEU A 62 -8.32 -8.22 4.05
CA LEU A 62 -9.09 -9.48 4.01
C LEU A 62 -9.28 -10.08 5.41
N ALA A 63 -8.29 -9.93 6.29
CA ALA A 63 -8.37 -10.34 7.69
C ALA A 63 -9.19 -9.39 8.59
N GLY A 64 -9.78 -8.31 8.05
CA GLY A 64 -10.50 -7.29 8.81
C GLY A 64 -9.59 -6.35 9.62
N ARG A 65 -8.28 -6.47 9.49
CA ARG A 65 -7.28 -5.68 10.20
C ARG A 65 -7.00 -4.36 9.46
N HIS A 66 -8.00 -3.49 9.37
CA HIS A 66 -7.93 -2.30 8.53
C HIS A 66 -6.83 -1.30 8.93
N LYS A 67 -6.50 -1.17 10.22
CA LYS A 67 -5.41 -0.29 10.68
C LYS A 67 -4.05 -0.78 10.19
N ASP A 68 -3.81 -2.09 10.26
CA ASP A 68 -2.57 -2.71 9.77
C ASP A 68 -2.49 -2.65 8.25
N ALA A 69 -3.62 -2.79 7.57
CA ALA A 69 -3.71 -2.60 6.12
C ALA A 69 -3.28 -1.18 5.71
N VAL A 70 -3.74 -0.15 6.41
CA VAL A 70 -3.32 1.24 6.16
C VAL A 70 -1.80 1.37 6.31
N ALA A 71 -1.22 0.85 7.39
CA ALA A 71 0.23 0.91 7.62
C ALA A 71 1.02 0.20 6.50
N ALA A 72 0.55 -0.95 6.03
CA ALA A 72 1.18 -1.69 4.93
C ALA A 72 1.10 -0.95 3.59
N PHE A 73 -0.05 -0.35 3.26
CA PHE A 73 -0.19 0.48 2.05
C PHE A 73 0.70 1.74 2.11
N GLN A 74 0.86 2.34 3.28
CA GLN A 74 1.79 3.45 3.47
C GLN A 74 3.24 3.03 3.22
N LYS A 75 3.65 1.85 3.70
CA LYS A 75 4.97 1.29 3.40
C LYS A 75 5.15 1.04 1.91
N ALA A 76 4.13 0.51 1.23
CA ALA A 76 4.15 0.32 -0.22
C ALA A 76 4.40 1.65 -0.95
N LEU A 77 3.69 2.71 -0.58
CA LEU A 77 3.84 4.03 -1.19
C LEU A 77 5.20 4.69 -0.90
N LYS A 78 5.87 4.33 0.19
CA LYS A 78 7.24 4.79 0.49
C LYS A 78 8.31 4.03 -0.29
N ALA A 79 8.02 2.84 -0.76
CA ALA A 79 8.94 2.02 -1.55
C ALA A 79 8.93 2.51 -3.01
N SER A 80 9.63 3.55 -3.30
CA SER A 80 9.60 4.43 -4.48
C SER A 80 9.82 3.80 -5.88
N ALA A 81 9.66 2.50 -6.04
CA ALA A 81 9.90 1.81 -7.31
C ALA A 81 8.65 1.61 -8.19
N GLY A 82 7.52 2.25 -7.85
CA GLY A 82 6.24 2.05 -8.54
C GLY A 82 6.00 3.03 -9.68
N SER A 83 5.30 2.54 -10.71
CA SER A 83 4.74 3.40 -11.74
C SER A 83 3.57 4.24 -11.17
N SER A 84 3.25 5.35 -11.84
CA SER A 84 2.08 6.19 -11.50
C SER A 84 0.78 5.35 -11.44
N ARG A 85 0.63 4.40 -12.34
CA ARG A 85 -0.52 3.49 -12.36
C ARG A 85 -0.61 2.60 -11.12
N GLU A 86 0.50 2.01 -10.68
CA GLU A 86 0.53 1.19 -9.46
C GLU A 86 0.24 2.04 -8.22
N THR A 87 0.78 3.24 -8.18
CA THR A 87 0.52 4.22 -7.11
C THR A 87 -0.96 4.57 -7.01
N VAL A 88 -1.61 4.87 -8.13
CA VAL A 88 -3.06 5.15 -8.20
C VAL A 88 -3.88 3.96 -7.66
N GLN A 89 -3.51 2.73 -8.05
CA GLN A 89 -4.20 1.53 -7.57
C GLN A 89 -4.07 1.36 -6.04
N ILE A 90 -2.87 1.56 -5.50
CA ILE A 90 -2.62 1.44 -4.06
C ILE A 90 -3.36 2.55 -3.30
N LEU A 91 -3.29 3.79 -3.78
CA LEU A 91 -4.00 4.92 -3.17
C LEU A 91 -5.51 4.73 -3.18
N TYR A 92 -6.07 4.11 -4.23
CA TYR A 92 -7.49 3.80 -4.27
C TYR A 92 -7.89 2.80 -3.18
N VAL A 93 -7.15 1.71 -3.03
CA VAL A 93 -7.43 0.70 -1.99
C VAL A 93 -7.18 1.27 -0.59
N LEU A 94 -6.16 2.07 -0.42
CA LEU A 94 -5.89 2.80 0.82
C LEU A 94 -7.03 3.77 1.16
N GLY A 95 -7.47 4.58 0.20
CA GLY A 95 -8.60 5.49 0.37
C GLY A 95 -9.89 4.77 0.80
N ARG A 96 -10.19 3.63 0.15
CA ARG A 96 -11.33 2.77 0.54
C ARG A 96 -11.19 2.21 1.96
N THR A 97 -9.98 1.87 2.38
CA THR A 97 -9.72 1.37 3.74
C THR A 97 -9.83 2.50 4.77
N LEU A 98 -9.33 3.69 4.46
CA LEU A 98 -9.48 4.87 5.29
C LEU A 98 -10.95 5.32 5.42
N GLU A 99 -11.71 5.23 4.33
CA GLU A 99 -13.15 5.50 4.31
C GLU A 99 -13.90 4.57 5.27
N SER A 100 -13.58 3.27 5.27
CA SER A 100 -14.18 2.30 6.19
C SER A 100 -13.81 2.53 7.66
N LEU A 101 -12.69 3.20 7.92
CA LEU A 101 -12.25 3.62 9.26
C LEU A 101 -12.81 4.99 9.67
N GLY A 102 -13.57 5.66 8.81
CA GLY A 102 -14.09 7.01 9.06
C GLY A 102 -13.04 8.12 9.01
N ARG A 103 -11.82 7.83 8.48
CA ARG A 103 -10.72 8.80 8.35
C ARG A 103 -10.92 9.67 7.11
N ILE A 104 -11.98 10.49 7.12
CA ILE A 104 -12.50 11.20 5.93
C ILE A 104 -11.49 12.19 5.35
N ALA A 105 -10.77 12.95 6.18
CA ALA A 105 -9.79 13.92 5.71
C ALA A 105 -8.69 13.24 4.86
N GLU A 106 -8.12 12.18 5.35
CA GLU A 106 -7.06 11.41 4.66
C GLU A 106 -7.60 10.69 3.41
N THR A 107 -8.84 10.19 3.49
CA THR A 107 -9.53 9.61 2.33
C THR A 107 -9.66 10.63 1.20
N LEU A 108 -10.09 11.85 1.53
CA LEU A 108 -10.23 12.93 0.54
C LEU A 108 -8.89 13.34 -0.07
N GLU A 109 -7.81 13.36 0.72
CA GLU A 109 -6.46 13.64 0.21
C GLU A 109 -6.03 12.58 -0.81
N ALA A 110 -6.17 11.29 -0.48
CA ALA A 110 -5.83 10.19 -1.38
C ALA A 110 -6.65 10.26 -2.68
N TYR A 111 -7.96 10.47 -2.58
CA TYR A 111 -8.83 10.53 -3.76
C TYR A 111 -8.58 11.78 -4.62
N ARG A 112 -8.30 12.94 -4.03
CA ARG A 112 -7.93 14.15 -4.77
C ARG A 112 -6.63 13.97 -5.52
N TRP A 113 -5.66 13.25 -4.94
CA TRP A 113 -4.43 12.92 -5.63
C TRP A 113 -4.71 12.03 -6.85
N ILE A 114 -5.48 10.96 -6.69
CA ILE A 114 -5.88 10.08 -7.80
C ILE A 114 -6.56 10.89 -8.90
N ARG A 115 -7.51 11.77 -8.56
CA ARG A 115 -8.24 12.58 -9.54
C ARG A 115 -7.33 13.53 -10.33
N ARG A 116 -6.22 13.99 -9.75
CA ARG A 116 -5.23 14.80 -10.47
C ARG A 116 -4.43 13.98 -11.47
N GLU A 117 -4.05 12.76 -11.11
CA GLU A 117 -3.27 11.86 -11.97
C GLU A 117 -4.12 11.20 -13.05
N ASP A 118 -5.32 10.78 -12.68
CA ASP A 118 -6.30 10.14 -13.58
C ASP A 118 -7.71 10.61 -13.22
N PRO A 119 -8.22 11.66 -13.89
CA PRO A 119 -9.54 12.23 -13.60
C PRO A 119 -10.70 11.25 -13.76
N GLY A 120 -10.54 10.23 -14.61
CA GLY A 120 -11.55 9.21 -14.91
C GLY A 120 -11.40 7.92 -14.11
N TYR A 121 -10.50 7.90 -13.11
CA TYR A 121 -10.24 6.67 -12.39
C TYR A 121 -11.43 6.22 -11.53
N ARG A 122 -12.11 5.17 -12.00
CA ARG A 122 -13.25 4.53 -11.31
C ARG A 122 -14.28 5.54 -10.80
N ASP A 123 -14.75 5.37 -9.57
CA ASP A 123 -15.77 6.18 -8.89
C ASP A 123 -15.19 7.26 -7.96
N VAL A 124 -13.93 7.65 -8.19
CA VAL A 124 -13.21 8.58 -7.29
C VAL A 124 -13.89 9.96 -7.24
N ALA A 125 -14.33 10.48 -8.37
CA ALA A 125 -15.02 11.78 -8.43
C ALA A 125 -16.30 11.76 -7.58
N ASP A 126 -17.15 10.75 -7.75
CA ASP A 126 -18.39 10.59 -6.98
C ASP A 126 -18.15 10.42 -5.48
N ARG A 127 -17.05 9.71 -5.13
CA ARG A 127 -16.66 9.54 -3.73
C ARG A 127 -16.24 10.85 -3.09
N ILE A 128 -15.44 11.66 -3.79
CA ILE A 128 -15.04 12.98 -3.31
C ILE A 128 -16.26 13.83 -3.04
N GLU A 129 -17.21 13.88 -3.98
CA GLU A 129 -18.44 14.67 -3.83
C GLU A 129 -19.26 14.23 -2.62
N ARG A 130 -19.53 12.93 -2.49
CA ARG A 130 -20.29 12.37 -1.36
C ARG A 130 -19.61 12.59 -0.01
N LEU A 131 -18.29 12.47 0.05
CA LEU A 131 -17.56 12.66 1.30
C LEU A 131 -17.42 14.14 1.67
N SER A 132 -17.30 15.01 0.69
CA SER A 132 -17.24 16.46 0.89
C SER A 132 -18.58 17.03 1.39
N SER A 133 -19.71 16.50 0.89
CA SER A 133 -21.05 16.91 1.33
C SER A 133 -21.41 16.42 2.74
N ARG A 134 -20.80 15.34 3.22
CA ARG A 134 -20.98 14.82 4.59
C ARG A 134 -20.16 15.53 5.64
N ARG A 135 -19.23 16.40 5.26
CA ARG A 135 -18.41 17.17 6.21
C ARG A 135 -19.29 18.20 6.88
N PRO A 136 -19.52 18.14 8.21
CA PRO A 136 -20.24 19.22 8.91
C PRO A 136 -19.46 20.52 8.76
N LEU A 137 -20.17 21.59 8.40
CA LEU A 137 -19.63 22.94 8.15
C LEU A 137 -19.06 23.64 9.40
N SER A 138 -18.92 22.92 10.52
CA SER A 138 -18.45 23.48 11.77
C SER A 138 -17.48 22.55 12.50
N VAL A 139 -16.22 22.58 12.09
CA VAL A 139 -15.15 22.33 13.05
C VAL A 139 -14.36 23.61 13.17
N SER A 140 -14.71 24.36 14.21
CA SER A 140 -13.93 25.46 14.77
C SER A 140 -12.46 25.00 14.86
N THR A 141 -11.59 25.79 14.27
CA THR A 141 -10.13 25.64 14.31
C THR A 141 -9.59 25.91 15.72
N LYS A 142 -9.90 25.02 16.68
CA LYS A 142 -9.27 25.06 17.99
C LYS A 142 -8.89 23.63 18.40
N GLY A 143 -7.62 23.30 18.26
CA GLY A 143 -7.04 22.03 18.64
C GLY A 143 -6.79 21.11 17.44
N ARG A 144 -5.79 21.45 16.64
CA ARG A 144 -5.21 20.54 15.67
C ARG A 144 -4.27 19.60 16.43
N PRO A 145 -4.57 18.30 16.58
CA PRO A 145 -3.50 17.35 16.86
C PRO A 145 -2.62 17.31 15.61
N GLU A 146 -1.34 17.41 15.79
CA GLU A 146 -0.32 17.42 14.72
C GLU A 146 -0.14 16.03 14.04
N GLU A 147 -1.21 15.26 13.88
CA GLU A 147 -1.16 13.88 13.40
C GLU A 147 -1.57 13.68 11.94
N SER A 148 -1.78 14.74 11.18
CA SER A 148 -2.13 14.55 9.76
C SER A 148 -0.95 14.71 8.81
N THR A 149 0.28 14.58 9.31
CA THR A 149 1.47 14.87 8.50
C THR A 149 1.92 13.74 7.59
N TRP A 150 1.45 12.49 7.79
CA TRP A 150 1.94 11.40 6.94
C TRP A 150 1.42 11.51 5.50
N ALA A 151 0.13 11.80 5.30
CA ALA A 151 -0.43 11.95 3.96
C ALA A 151 0.15 13.18 3.27
N GLY A 152 0.28 14.30 3.99
CA GLY A 152 0.94 15.50 3.50
C GLY A 152 2.43 15.29 3.21
N ASN A 153 3.14 14.58 4.08
CA ASN A 153 4.57 14.28 3.89
C ASN A 153 4.80 13.24 2.80
N VAL A 154 3.96 12.21 2.71
CA VAL A 154 4.01 11.23 1.62
C VAL A 154 3.67 11.91 0.30
N LEU A 155 2.61 12.71 0.24
CA LEU A 155 2.22 13.43 -0.97
C LEU A 155 3.25 14.48 -1.37
N LYS A 156 3.87 15.19 -0.42
CA LYS A 156 4.94 16.13 -0.68
C LYS A 156 6.20 15.44 -1.16
N SER A 157 6.61 14.35 -0.52
CA SER A 157 7.72 13.51 -0.98
C SER A 157 7.50 12.96 -2.39
N TRP A 158 6.25 12.65 -2.74
CA TRP A 158 5.88 12.20 -4.08
C TRP A 158 5.87 13.33 -5.10
N GLN A 159 5.42 14.53 -4.73
CA GLN A 159 5.51 15.71 -5.59
C GLN A 159 6.96 16.07 -5.89
N ASP A 160 7.83 15.97 -4.90
CA ASP A 160 9.27 16.21 -5.05
C ASP A 160 9.95 15.14 -5.93
N PHE A 161 9.45 13.88 -5.88
CA PHE A 161 9.98 12.76 -6.65
C PHE A 161 9.47 12.73 -8.11
N LEU A 162 8.20 13.07 -8.34
CA LEU A 162 7.59 13.05 -9.69
C LEU A 162 7.90 14.30 -10.51
N GLY A 163 8.59 15.27 -9.93
CA GLY A 163 8.92 16.53 -10.59
C GLY A 163 7.65 17.31 -10.92
N THR A 164 7.51 18.53 -10.39
CA THR A 164 6.47 19.44 -10.88
C THR A 164 6.64 19.61 -12.38
N PRO A 165 5.62 19.36 -13.21
CA PRO A 165 5.69 19.80 -14.60
C PRO A 165 5.77 21.32 -14.59
N LYS A 166 6.83 21.83 -15.24
CA LYS A 166 6.97 23.26 -15.53
C LYS A 166 5.89 23.69 -16.51
#